data_ae73389b5ae0838d5a79d418093d5d15
#
_entry.id   ae73389b5ae0838d5a79d418093d5d15
#
_cell.length_a   1.000
_cell.length_b   1.000
_cell.length_c   1.000
_cell.angle_alpha   90.00
_cell.angle_beta   90.00
_cell.angle_gamma   90.00
#
_symmetry.space_group_name_H-M   'P 1'
#
loop_
_entity.id
_entity.type
_entity.pdbx_description
1 polymer ?
#
loop_
_entity_poly.entity_id
_entity_poly.type
_entity_poly.pdbx_seq_one_letter_code
_entity_poly.pdbx_strand_id
1 'polypeptide(L)'
;VNDKLTLNLGVRWDYEKNPSYEDNVLDPSIASALRAWPNIQNTDYNINDYISTGNNRSSFKDAIQPRLGFSYDLFGDQRHVIFGGAGRAYDRNIFDYMAREFTSGATTTVTLGFLTPLPPCGAAANNRACVPWDPACLTPEGIAAYAAANPPGTQSEVFLINNDIKTPYSDQFSLGMRNIFALWGHDWNSSVAVSHIRSYDGIYFRNGRRRADGSFH
;
A
#
# COMPACT_ATOMS: atom_id res chain seq x y z
N VAL A 1 5.17 30.31 -28.85
CA VAL A 1 4.86 29.10 -29.61
C VAL A 1 4.88 29.52 -31.08
N ASN A 2 5.60 28.81 -31.89
CA ASN A 2 5.75 28.99 -33.32
C ASN A 2 5.45 27.66 -34.03
N ASP A 3 5.48 27.64 -35.36
CA ASP A 3 5.18 26.44 -36.15
C ASP A 3 6.08 25.25 -35.86
N LYS A 4 7.19 25.45 -35.14
CA LYS A 4 8.17 24.44 -34.79
C LYS A 4 8.03 23.93 -33.36
N LEU A 5 7.39 24.66 -32.44
CA LEU A 5 7.30 24.35 -31.03
C LEU A 5 5.86 24.07 -30.60
N THR A 6 5.65 22.87 -30.11
CA THR A 6 4.42 22.48 -29.44
C THR A 6 4.68 22.35 -27.94
N LEU A 7 3.84 22.93 -27.12
CA LEU A 7 3.85 22.82 -25.67
C LEU A 7 2.54 22.23 -25.16
N ASN A 8 2.65 21.26 -24.25
CA ASN A 8 1.54 20.67 -23.52
C ASN A 8 1.73 20.98 -22.04
N LEU A 9 0.83 21.74 -21.48
CA LEU A 9 0.84 22.12 -20.07
C LEU A 9 -0.42 21.62 -19.40
N GLY A 10 -0.29 21.06 -18.22
CA GLY A 10 -1.44 20.57 -17.47
C GLY A 10 -1.15 20.52 -15.98
N VAL A 11 -2.23 20.58 -15.21
CA VAL A 11 -2.24 20.32 -13.77
C VAL A 11 -3.41 19.41 -13.49
N ARG A 12 -3.15 18.35 -12.73
CA ARG A 12 -4.18 17.48 -12.17
C ARG A 12 -4.15 17.60 -10.66
N TRP A 13 -5.30 17.65 -10.04
CA TRP A 13 -5.46 17.56 -8.61
C TRP A 13 -6.37 16.39 -8.29
N ASP A 14 -5.91 15.51 -7.39
CA ASP A 14 -6.68 14.37 -6.92
C ASP A 14 -6.95 14.51 -5.43
N TYR A 15 -8.13 14.10 -5.04
CA TYR A 15 -8.53 13.99 -3.65
C TYR A 15 -9.23 12.65 -3.45
N GLU A 16 -8.71 11.85 -2.53
CA GLU A 16 -9.28 10.56 -2.18
C GLU A 16 -9.63 10.54 -0.70
N LYS A 17 -10.93 10.41 -0.42
CA LYS A 17 -11.41 10.22 0.95
C LYS A 17 -11.49 8.73 1.27
N ASN A 18 -10.90 8.33 2.39
CA ASN A 18 -10.90 6.96 2.83
C ASN A 18 -11.42 6.84 4.28
N PRO A 19 -12.75 6.66 4.46
CA PRO A 19 -13.35 6.57 5.79
C PRO A 19 -12.78 5.42 6.63
N SER A 20 -12.44 4.29 6.00
CA SER A 20 -11.84 3.14 6.71
C SER A 20 -10.50 3.45 7.35
N TYR A 21 -9.79 4.48 6.87
CA TYR A 21 -8.56 4.97 7.46
C TYR A 21 -8.80 6.12 8.43
N GLU A 22 -9.60 7.12 8.02
CA GLU A 22 -9.81 8.36 8.77
C GLU A 22 -10.60 8.14 10.04
N ASP A 23 -11.70 7.38 9.93
CA ASP A 23 -12.65 7.16 11.01
C ASP A 23 -12.33 5.89 11.84
N ASN A 24 -11.23 5.18 11.51
CA ASN A 24 -10.84 3.97 12.23
C ASN A 24 -10.51 4.28 13.69
N VAL A 25 -11.00 3.42 14.58
CA VAL A 25 -10.70 3.46 16.01
C VAL A 25 -10.13 2.10 16.40
N LEU A 26 -8.89 2.06 16.81
CA LEU A 26 -8.29 0.85 17.34
C LEU A 26 -8.94 0.49 18.69
N ASP A 27 -9.27 -0.78 18.89
CA ASP A 27 -9.83 -1.26 20.15
C ASP A 27 -8.98 -0.79 21.35
N PRO A 28 -9.60 -0.15 22.36
CA PRO A 28 -8.87 0.40 23.50
C PRO A 28 -8.06 -0.64 24.28
N SER A 29 -8.50 -1.90 24.32
CA SER A 29 -7.77 -2.99 24.97
C SER A 29 -6.48 -3.33 24.23
N ILE A 30 -6.55 -3.36 22.90
CA ILE A 30 -5.38 -3.57 22.02
C ILE A 30 -4.42 -2.39 22.14
N ALA A 31 -4.94 -1.16 22.08
CA ALA A 31 -4.14 0.05 22.23
C ALA A 31 -3.38 0.08 23.58
N SER A 32 -4.05 -0.30 24.66
CA SER A 32 -3.47 -0.41 25.99
C SER A 32 -2.40 -1.48 26.05
N ALA A 33 -2.65 -2.66 25.48
CA ALA A 33 -1.70 -3.76 25.43
C ALA A 33 -0.43 -3.38 24.64
N LEU A 34 -0.59 -2.70 23.49
CA LEU A 34 0.53 -2.22 22.69
C LEU A 34 1.37 -1.19 23.45
N ARG A 35 0.74 -0.24 24.13
CA ARG A 35 1.44 0.76 24.96
C ARG A 35 2.18 0.12 26.15
N ALA A 36 1.64 -0.95 26.70
CA ALA A 36 2.24 -1.67 27.83
C ALA A 36 3.31 -2.67 27.40
N TRP A 37 3.41 -3.01 26.13
CA TRP A 37 4.35 -4.03 25.68
C TRP A 37 5.81 -3.54 25.70
N PRO A 38 6.67 -4.10 26.57
CA PRO A 38 8.03 -3.56 26.79
C PRO A 38 8.90 -3.59 25.53
N ASN A 39 8.76 -4.63 24.71
CA ASN A 39 9.64 -4.83 23.56
C ASN A 39 9.53 -3.76 22.48
N ILE A 40 8.39 -3.05 22.40
CA ILE A 40 8.21 -1.98 21.42
C ILE A 40 8.53 -0.59 21.99
N GLN A 41 8.78 -0.47 23.28
CA GLN A 41 9.14 0.83 23.90
C GLN A 41 10.55 1.28 23.54
N ASN A 42 11.44 0.35 23.20
CA ASN A 42 12.84 0.60 22.84
C ASN A 42 13.07 0.56 21.31
N THR A 43 12.01 0.69 20.51
CA THR A 43 12.13 0.67 19.05
C THR A 43 12.49 2.05 18.48
N ASP A 44 12.80 2.06 17.18
CA ASP A 44 13.06 3.28 16.39
C ASP A 44 11.78 4.03 15.97
N TYR A 45 10.61 3.67 16.53
CA TYR A 45 9.33 4.31 16.26
C TYR A 45 8.48 4.41 17.53
N ASN A 46 7.57 5.37 17.56
CA ASN A 46 6.60 5.51 18.63
C ASN A 46 5.30 4.77 18.25
N ILE A 47 4.86 3.83 19.08
CA ILE A 47 3.63 3.08 18.83
C ILE A 47 2.38 3.97 18.74
N ASN A 48 2.37 5.12 19.42
CA ASN A 48 1.25 6.04 19.36
C ASN A 48 1.05 6.68 17.98
N ASP A 49 2.09 6.71 17.13
CA ASP A 49 1.98 7.18 15.75
C ASP A 49 1.17 6.21 14.87
N TYR A 50 0.84 5.04 15.38
CA TYR A 50 0.09 3.98 14.70
C TYR A 50 -1.27 3.68 15.35
N ILE A 51 -1.56 4.23 16.53
CA ILE A 51 -2.83 4.02 17.21
C ILE A 51 -3.86 5.03 16.71
N SER A 52 -4.86 4.53 15.98
CA SER A 52 -5.97 5.34 15.49
C SER A 52 -7.02 5.59 16.57
N THR A 53 -7.57 6.82 16.58
CA THR A 53 -8.56 7.28 17.57
C THR A 53 -9.85 7.78 16.91
N GLY A 54 -10.00 7.65 15.60
CA GLY A 54 -11.14 8.12 14.82
C GLY A 54 -11.11 9.61 14.46
N ASN A 55 -10.12 10.37 14.97
CA ASN A 55 -10.00 11.81 14.71
C ASN A 55 -8.54 12.30 14.59
N ASN A 56 -7.57 11.39 14.60
CA ASN A 56 -6.15 11.72 14.50
C ASN A 56 -5.54 11.41 13.13
N ARG A 57 -6.38 11.16 12.13
CA ARG A 57 -6.02 10.88 10.75
C ARG A 57 -6.77 11.80 9.80
N SER A 58 -6.19 12.10 8.66
CA SER A 58 -6.85 12.92 7.63
C SER A 58 -6.54 12.41 6.23
N SER A 59 -7.46 12.66 5.30
CA SER A 59 -7.21 12.41 3.88
C SER A 59 -6.09 13.30 3.36
N PHE A 60 -5.27 12.76 2.49
CA PHE A 60 -4.26 13.52 1.77
C PHE A 60 -4.91 14.41 0.71
N LYS A 61 -4.64 15.73 0.77
CA LYS A 61 -5.28 16.76 -0.09
C LYS A 61 -4.32 17.42 -1.07
N ASP A 62 -3.02 17.16 -0.93
CA ASP A 62 -1.98 17.90 -1.64
C ASP A 62 -1.49 17.18 -2.91
N ALA A 63 -2.32 16.30 -3.48
CA ALA A 63 -1.99 15.56 -4.69
C ALA A 63 -2.07 16.44 -5.96
N ILE A 64 -1.23 17.47 -6.01
CA ILE A 64 -1.10 18.36 -7.17
C ILE A 64 -0.05 17.78 -8.12
N GLN A 65 -0.45 17.55 -9.37
CA GLN A 65 0.31 16.86 -10.40
C GLN A 65 0.54 17.74 -11.62
N PRO A 66 1.56 18.61 -11.61
CA PRO A 66 1.93 19.38 -12.78
C PRO A 66 2.47 18.46 -13.89
N ARG A 67 2.20 18.81 -15.13
CA ARG A 67 2.67 18.12 -16.33
C ARG A 67 3.12 19.12 -17.36
N LEU A 68 4.29 18.89 -17.90
CA LEU A 68 4.88 19.64 -18.99
C LEU A 68 5.30 18.65 -20.08
N GLY A 69 4.90 18.91 -21.30
CA GLY A 69 5.41 18.23 -22.48
C GLY A 69 5.80 19.24 -23.54
N PHE A 70 6.80 18.94 -24.33
CA PHE A 70 7.18 19.74 -25.49
C PHE A 70 7.62 18.86 -26.64
N SER A 71 7.45 19.39 -27.85
CA SER A 71 8.14 18.90 -29.04
C SER A 71 8.62 20.07 -29.86
N TYR A 72 9.84 19.97 -30.35
CA TYR A 72 10.49 20.99 -31.15
C TYR A 72 11.03 20.41 -32.45
N ASP A 73 10.49 20.89 -33.57
CA ASP A 73 10.96 20.55 -34.92
C ASP A 73 12.16 21.41 -35.27
N LEU A 74 13.34 20.81 -35.39
CA LEU A 74 14.61 21.51 -35.59
C LEU A 74 14.60 22.33 -36.87
N PHE A 75 14.11 21.75 -37.96
CA PHE A 75 14.19 22.35 -39.29
C PHE A 75 12.85 22.81 -39.87
N GLY A 76 11.73 22.40 -39.25
CA GLY A 76 10.38 22.72 -39.70
C GLY A 76 9.85 21.77 -40.77
N ASP A 77 10.49 20.62 -40.95
CA ASP A 77 10.13 19.58 -41.91
C ASP A 77 9.61 18.29 -41.24
N GLN A 78 9.47 18.32 -39.91
CA GLN A 78 9.04 17.19 -39.07
C GLN A 78 9.94 15.94 -39.13
N ARG A 79 11.09 16.04 -39.73
CA ARG A 79 12.05 14.92 -39.87
C ARG A 79 12.96 14.77 -38.65
N HIS A 80 13.26 15.88 -37.98
CA HIS A 80 14.14 15.93 -36.82
C HIS A 80 13.47 16.65 -35.67
N VAL A 81 12.91 15.87 -34.74
CA VAL A 81 12.11 16.41 -33.66
C VAL A 81 12.72 16.04 -32.31
N ILE A 82 13.04 17.06 -31.51
CA ILE A 82 13.36 16.88 -30.09
C ILE A 82 12.06 16.94 -29.30
N PHE A 83 11.87 16.00 -28.40
CA PHE A 83 10.69 15.96 -27.54
C PHE A 83 11.09 15.64 -26.11
N GLY A 84 10.25 16.02 -25.17
CA GLY A 84 10.49 15.72 -23.79
C GLY A 84 9.33 16.15 -22.90
N GLY A 85 9.48 15.84 -21.62
CA GLY A 85 8.48 16.24 -20.64
C GLY A 85 8.96 16.04 -19.23
N ALA A 86 8.21 16.66 -18.33
CA ALA A 86 8.35 16.50 -16.90
C ALA A 86 6.95 16.42 -16.29
N GLY A 87 6.82 15.63 -15.22
CA GLY A 87 5.55 15.54 -14.52
C GLY A 87 5.67 14.86 -13.19
N ARG A 88 4.70 15.15 -12.34
CA ARG A 88 4.46 14.44 -11.09
C ARG A 88 3.24 13.55 -11.21
N ALA A 89 3.31 12.36 -10.64
CA ALA A 89 2.20 11.44 -10.53
C ALA A 89 2.12 10.90 -9.11
N TYR A 90 0.96 11.06 -8.47
CA TYR A 90 0.65 10.41 -7.20
C TYR A 90 0.04 9.03 -7.44
N ASP A 91 0.37 8.11 -6.58
CA ASP A 91 -0.26 6.79 -6.54
C ASP A 91 -1.62 6.89 -5.84
N ARG A 92 -2.35 5.79 -5.82
CA ARG A 92 -3.57 5.67 -5.02
C ARG A 92 -3.25 5.07 -3.66
N ASN A 93 -4.10 5.38 -2.67
CA ASN A 93 -4.06 4.68 -1.41
C ASN A 93 -4.31 3.19 -1.64
N ILE A 94 -3.47 2.35 -1.02
CA ILE A 94 -3.61 0.91 -1.13
C ILE A 94 -4.74 0.47 -0.19
N PHE A 95 -5.94 0.38 -0.74
CA PHE A 95 -7.18 0.05 -0.02
C PHE A 95 -7.06 -1.25 0.79
N ASP A 96 -6.35 -2.25 0.28
CA ASP A 96 -6.13 -3.53 0.96
C ASP A 96 -5.46 -3.37 2.32
N TYR A 97 -4.53 -2.43 2.47
CA TYR A 97 -3.88 -2.19 3.76
C TYR A 97 -4.83 -1.56 4.77
N MET A 98 -5.66 -0.64 4.31
CA MET A 98 -6.66 0.02 5.16
C MET A 98 -7.75 -0.96 5.57
N ALA A 99 -8.22 -1.79 4.65
CA ALA A 99 -9.15 -2.88 4.93
C ALA A 99 -8.54 -3.90 5.91
N ARG A 100 -7.26 -4.22 5.76
CA ARG A 100 -6.57 -5.15 6.66
C ARG A 100 -6.43 -4.59 8.07
N GLU A 101 -6.11 -3.32 8.23
CA GLU A 101 -6.08 -2.69 9.55
C GLU A 101 -7.46 -2.75 10.22
N PHE A 102 -8.50 -2.34 9.50
CA PHE A 102 -9.86 -2.37 9.99
C PHE A 102 -10.30 -3.78 10.39
N THR A 103 -10.06 -4.77 9.53
CA THR A 103 -10.48 -6.16 9.79
C THR A 103 -9.66 -6.81 10.88
N SER A 104 -8.35 -6.57 10.97
CA SER A 104 -7.51 -7.14 12.02
C SER A 104 -7.82 -6.61 13.41
N GLY A 105 -8.34 -5.38 13.51
CA GLY A 105 -8.78 -4.77 14.77
C GLY A 105 -10.21 -5.11 15.17
N ALA A 106 -11.08 -5.44 14.20
CA ALA A 106 -12.51 -5.60 14.39
C ALA A 106 -13.00 -7.05 14.33
N THR A 107 -12.19 -7.98 13.82
CA THR A 107 -12.62 -9.36 13.60
C THR A 107 -11.78 -10.34 14.40
N THR A 108 -12.47 -11.29 15.04
CA THR A 108 -11.85 -12.45 15.62
C THR A 108 -11.88 -13.61 14.61
N THR A 109 -10.72 -14.09 14.19
CA THR A 109 -10.64 -15.23 13.28
C THR A 109 -10.58 -16.52 14.07
N VAL A 110 -11.57 -17.37 13.90
CA VAL A 110 -11.58 -18.75 14.44
C VAL A 110 -11.25 -19.71 13.29
N THR A 111 -10.12 -20.39 13.39
CA THR A 111 -9.74 -21.40 12.40
C THR A 111 -10.21 -22.77 12.87
N LEU A 112 -11.12 -23.38 12.14
CA LEU A 112 -11.59 -24.74 12.37
C LEU A 112 -10.70 -25.73 11.61
N GLY A 113 -10.12 -26.68 12.33
CA GLY A 113 -9.46 -27.83 11.75
C GLY A 113 -10.38 -29.04 11.84
N PHE A 114 -10.69 -29.68 10.71
CA PHE A 114 -11.44 -30.94 10.72
C PHE A 114 -10.48 -32.13 10.82
N LEU A 115 -10.89 -33.15 11.56
CA LEU A 115 -10.16 -34.42 11.64
C LEU A 115 -10.11 -35.03 10.23
N THR A 116 -8.91 -35.10 9.68
CA THR A 116 -8.59 -35.91 8.50
C THR A 116 -7.80 -37.15 8.94
N PRO A 117 -7.75 -38.24 8.16
CA PRO A 117 -6.93 -39.40 8.52
C PRO A 117 -5.41 -39.14 8.53
N LEU A 118 -4.98 -37.89 8.22
CA LEU A 118 -3.59 -37.46 8.21
C LEU A 118 -3.25 -36.62 9.45
N PRO A 119 -2.00 -36.59 9.88
CA PRO A 119 -1.54 -36.64 11.23
C PRO A 119 -2.05 -35.57 12.20
N PRO A 120 -1.74 -35.72 13.46
CA PRO A 120 -2.69 -35.53 14.55
C PRO A 120 -3.03 -34.08 14.80
N CYS A 121 -4.30 -33.84 15.02
CA CYS A 121 -4.76 -32.72 15.78
C CYS A 121 -4.27 -32.85 17.23
N GLY A 122 -3.66 -31.84 17.77
CA GLY A 122 -3.16 -31.85 19.15
C GLY A 122 -2.11 -30.79 19.37
N ALA A 123 -1.54 -30.75 20.55
CA ALA A 123 -0.57 -29.75 20.99
C ALA A 123 0.66 -29.57 20.06
N ALA A 124 0.96 -30.53 19.22
CA ALA A 124 2.03 -30.48 18.22
C ALA A 124 1.62 -29.72 16.92
N ALA A 125 0.34 -29.41 16.72
CA ALA A 125 -0.19 -28.79 15.51
C ALA A 125 -0.64 -27.34 15.75
N ASN A 126 0.20 -26.52 16.37
CA ASN A 126 -0.02 -25.07 16.56
C ASN A 126 -1.35 -24.72 17.25
N ASN A 127 -1.78 -25.45 18.26
CA ASN A 127 -3.01 -25.20 19.03
C ASN A 127 -4.30 -25.11 18.20
N ARG A 128 -4.36 -25.72 17.04
CA ARG A 128 -5.61 -25.79 16.28
C ARG A 128 -6.54 -26.80 16.94
N ALA A 129 -7.70 -26.32 17.36
CA ALA A 129 -8.78 -27.19 17.79
C ALA A 129 -9.23 -28.05 16.60
N CYS A 130 -9.32 -29.36 16.80
CA CYS A 130 -9.77 -30.28 15.80
C CYS A 130 -11.11 -30.88 16.20
N VAL A 131 -12.06 -30.74 15.29
CA VAL A 131 -13.41 -31.26 15.47
C VAL A 131 -13.70 -32.32 14.42
N PRO A 132 -14.51 -33.36 14.75
CA PRO A 132 -15.07 -34.23 13.74
C PRO A 132 -15.81 -33.38 12.68
N TRP A 133 -15.77 -33.81 11.44
CA TRP A 133 -16.56 -33.15 10.41
C TRP A 133 -18.04 -33.27 10.74
N ASP A 134 -18.68 -32.12 10.91
CA ASP A 134 -20.12 -31.99 11.09
C ASP A 134 -20.62 -30.82 10.23
N PRO A 135 -21.57 -31.04 9.30
CA PRO A 135 -22.17 -29.99 8.51
C PRO A 135 -22.78 -28.86 9.37
N ALA A 136 -23.23 -29.15 10.59
CA ALA A 136 -23.72 -28.15 11.53
C ALA A 136 -22.68 -27.07 11.84
N CYS A 137 -21.38 -27.39 11.79
CA CYS A 137 -20.32 -26.41 11.97
C CYS A 137 -20.28 -25.33 10.88
N LEU A 138 -20.98 -25.51 9.76
CA LEU A 138 -21.08 -24.54 8.68
C LEU A 138 -22.30 -23.63 8.81
N THR A 139 -23.16 -23.86 9.79
CA THR A 139 -24.30 -22.96 10.08
C THR A 139 -23.85 -21.82 11.00
N PRO A 140 -24.50 -20.63 10.95
CA PRO A 140 -24.19 -19.53 11.85
C PRO A 140 -24.25 -19.92 13.35
N GLU A 141 -25.26 -20.73 13.72
CA GLU A 141 -25.48 -21.20 15.08
C GLU A 141 -24.38 -22.20 15.51
N GLY A 142 -23.98 -23.10 14.60
CA GLY A 142 -22.93 -24.07 14.84
C GLY A 142 -21.56 -23.40 14.99
N ILE A 143 -21.27 -22.40 14.15
CA ILE A 143 -20.06 -21.57 14.25
C ILE A 143 -20.04 -20.82 15.58
N ALA A 144 -21.16 -20.20 15.97
CA ALA A 144 -21.27 -19.46 17.22
C ALA A 144 -21.07 -20.39 18.44
N ALA A 145 -21.72 -21.55 18.44
CA ALA A 145 -21.58 -22.55 19.51
C ALA A 145 -20.13 -23.07 19.62
N TYR A 146 -19.49 -23.31 18.48
CA TYR A 146 -18.11 -23.72 18.43
C TYR A 146 -17.15 -22.63 18.94
N ALA A 147 -17.34 -21.38 18.51
CA ALA A 147 -16.53 -20.25 18.98
C ALA A 147 -16.70 -20.01 20.49
N ALA A 148 -17.88 -20.22 21.04
CA ALA A 148 -18.13 -20.12 22.47
C ALA A 148 -17.43 -21.24 23.26
N ALA A 149 -17.42 -22.46 22.72
CA ALA A 149 -16.73 -23.60 23.34
C ALA A 149 -15.20 -23.54 23.20
N ASN A 150 -14.72 -22.84 22.18
CA ASN A 150 -13.29 -22.68 21.88
C ASN A 150 -12.99 -21.19 21.75
N PRO A 151 -12.96 -20.44 22.85
CA PRO A 151 -12.69 -19.01 22.79
C PRO A 151 -11.36 -18.80 22.06
N PRO A 152 -11.32 -17.85 21.11
CA PRO A 152 -10.11 -17.57 20.36
C PRO A 152 -9.00 -17.26 21.36
N GLY A 153 -7.84 -17.82 21.12
CA GLY A 153 -6.63 -17.40 21.81
C GLY A 153 -6.42 -15.90 21.60
N THR A 154 -5.61 -15.30 22.43
CA THR A 154 -5.23 -13.88 22.29
C THR A 154 -4.86 -13.60 20.84
N GLN A 155 -5.40 -12.52 20.29
CA GLN A 155 -5.11 -12.08 18.93
C GLN A 155 -3.60 -12.08 18.69
N SER A 156 -3.14 -12.87 17.72
CA SER A 156 -1.71 -13.11 17.53
C SER A 156 -1.04 -12.08 16.67
N GLU A 157 -1.82 -11.27 15.92
CA GLU A 157 -1.29 -10.28 14.98
C GLU A 157 -2.23 -9.08 14.89
N VAL A 158 -1.65 -7.89 14.97
CA VAL A 158 -2.33 -6.63 14.72
C VAL A 158 -1.64 -5.95 13.55
N PHE A 159 -2.41 -5.47 12.58
CA PHE A 159 -1.92 -4.66 11.48
C PHE A 159 -2.28 -3.21 11.75
N LEU A 160 -1.30 -2.32 11.71
CA LEU A 160 -1.47 -0.90 12.01
C LEU A 160 -0.89 -0.06 10.89
N ILE A 161 -1.52 1.07 10.62
CA ILE A 161 -1.07 2.07 9.65
C ILE A 161 -0.65 3.33 10.40
N ASN A 162 0.43 3.96 9.96
CA ASN A 162 0.85 5.23 10.53
C ASN A 162 -0.24 6.30 10.36
N ASN A 163 -0.47 7.09 11.41
CA ASN A 163 -1.51 8.12 11.44
C ASN A 163 -1.24 9.30 10.49
N ASP A 164 0.00 9.45 10.03
CA ASP A 164 0.43 10.47 9.05
C ASP A 164 1.00 9.81 7.78
N ILE A 165 0.33 8.75 7.29
CA ILE A 165 0.76 8.11 6.05
C ILE A 165 0.59 9.06 4.88
N LYS A 166 1.65 9.19 4.08
CA LYS A 166 1.64 10.00 2.86
C LYS A 166 1.40 9.14 1.63
N THR A 167 0.70 9.70 0.66
CA THR A 167 0.51 9.04 -0.62
C THR A 167 1.82 9.06 -1.41
N PRO A 168 2.33 7.90 -1.85
CA PRO A 168 3.52 7.83 -2.67
C PRO A 168 3.38 8.62 -3.96
N TYR A 169 4.46 9.22 -4.42
CA TYR A 169 4.48 9.91 -5.70
C TYR A 169 5.80 9.72 -6.43
N SER A 170 5.80 10.03 -7.72
CA SER A 170 7.00 10.02 -8.55
C SER A 170 7.11 11.29 -9.37
N ASP A 171 8.33 11.83 -9.46
CA ASP A 171 8.72 12.84 -10.43
C ASP A 171 9.38 12.14 -11.61
N GLN A 172 8.91 12.46 -12.82
CA GLN A 172 9.33 11.84 -14.06
C GLN A 172 9.85 12.91 -15.01
N PHE A 173 10.97 12.63 -15.63
CA PHE A 173 11.59 13.49 -16.63
C PHE A 173 11.95 12.64 -17.84
N SER A 174 11.73 13.16 -19.04
CA SER A 174 12.12 12.51 -20.26
C SER A 174 12.62 13.51 -21.30
N LEU A 175 13.59 13.09 -22.09
CA LEU A 175 14.12 13.83 -23.24
C LEU A 175 14.46 12.82 -24.33
N GLY A 176 14.05 13.11 -25.55
CA GLY A 176 14.32 12.26 -26.70
C GLY A 176 14.41 13.02 -28.00
N MET A 177 14.85 12.30 -29.02
CA MET A 177 14.93 12.81 -30.38
C MET A 177 14.42 11.74 -31.35
N ARG A 178 13.59 12.15 -32.27
CA ARG A 178 13.16 11.33 -33.40
C ARG A 178 13.78 11.89 -34.68
N ASN A 179 14.27 11.00 -35.54
CA ASN A 179 14.90 11.36 -36.79
C ASN A 179 14.32 10.49 -37.92
N ILE A 180 14.02 11.13 -39.04
CA ILE A 180 13.73 10.46 -40.31
C ILE A 180 14.84 10.85 -41.28
N PHE A 181 15.54 9.85 -41.78
CA PHE A 181 16.64 10.06 -42.75
C PHE A 181 16.56 9.02 -43.86
N ALA A 182 16.98 9.42 -45.06
CA ALA A 182 17.06 8.54 -46.21
C ALA A 182 18.42 7.89 -46.26
N LEU A 183 18.48 6.56 -46.37
CA LEU A 183 19.71 5.80 -46.51
C LEU A 183 19.43 4.58 -47.40
N TRP A 184 20.29 4.38 -48.40
CA TRP A 184 20.18 3.30 -49.40
C TRP A 184 18.85 3.23 -50.14
N GLY A 185 18.26 4.40 -50.46
CA GLY A 185 16.97 4.49 -51.17
C GLY A 185 15.73 4.18 -50.30
N HIS A 186 15.89 4.04 -48.98
CA HIS A 186 14.81 3.82 -48.03
C HIS A 186 14.77 4.96 -46.98
N ASP A 187 13.57 5.30 -46.54
CA ASP A 187 13.38 6.18 -45.39
C ASP A 187 13.45 5.38 -44.08
N TRP A 188 14.37 5.79 -43.21
CA TRP A 188 14.57 5.22 -41.88
C TRP A 188 14.01 6.12 -40.81
N ASN A 189 13.32 5.54 -39.86
CA ASN A 189 12.83 6.26 -38.69
C ASN A 189 13.53 5.73 -37.45
N SER A 190 14.21 6.60 -36.72
CA SER A 190 14.90 6.28 -35.48
C SER A 190 14.40 7.18 -34.34
N SER A 191 14.28 6.62 -33.16
CA SER A 191 13.93 7.37 -31.94
C SER A 191 14.82 6.91 -30.79
N VAL A 192 15.39 7.87 -30.09
CA VAL A 192 16.17 7.64 -28.87
C VAL A 192 15.61 8.55 -27.79
N ALA A 193 15.38 8.00 -26.62
CA ALA A 193 14.94 8.77 -25.46
C ALA A 193 15.62 8.28 -24.19
N VAL A 194 15.84 9.21 -23.27
CA VAL A 194 16.26 8.93 -21.90
C VAL A 194 15.18 9.40 -20.95
N SER A 195 14.90 8.61 -19.92
CA SER A 195 13.97 8.97 -18.86
C SER A 195 14.61 8.78 -17.49
N HIS A 196 14.23 9.65 -16.57
CA HIS A 196 14.59 9.55 -15.16
C HIS A 196 13.32 9.60 -14.31
N ILE A 197 13.16 8.62 -13.43
CA ILE A 197 12.01 8.53 -12.52
C ILE A 197 12.57 8.48 -11.11
N ARG A 198 12.03 9.33 -10.24
CA ARG A 198 12.36 9.34 -8.82
C ARG A 198 11.09 9.23 -8.00
N SER A 199 11.00 8.19 -7.16
CA SER A 199 9.86 7.95 -6.29
C SER A 199 10.13 8.43 -4.87
N TYR A 200 9.06 8.87 -4.21
CA TYR A 200 9.08 9.42 -2.86
C TYR A 200 7.94 8.82 -2.03
N ASP A 201 8.07 8.89 -0.73
CA ASP A 201 7.07 8.46 0.25
C ASP A 201 6.62 7.00 0.04
N GLY A 202 7.55 6.14 -0.40
CA GLY A 202 7.28 4.72 -0.59
C GLY A 202 6.85 4.04 0.72
N ILE A 203 5.80 3.22 0.64
CA ILE A 203 5.29 2.48 1.79
C ILE A 203 6.22 1.31 2.09
N TYR A 204 6.55 1.12 3.36
CA TYR A 204 7.28 -0.04 3.84
C TYR A 204 6.66 -0.59 5.12
N PHE A 205 6.86 -1.88 5.34
CA PHE A 205 6.35 -2.58 6.52
C PHE A 205 7.40 -2.63 7.61
N ARG A 206 6.97 -2.33 8.83
CA ARG A 206 7.77 -2.57 10.03
C ARG A 206 7.26 -3.83 10.73
N ASN A 207 8.16 -4.76 11.00
CA ASN A 207 7.81 -5.89 11.83
C ASN A 207 7.75 -5.47 13.30
N GLY A 208 6.59 -5.66 13.93
CA GLY A 208 6.37 -5.40 15.34
C GLY A 208 6.97 -6.44 16.27
N ARG A 209 7.42 -7.58 15.74
CA ARG A 209 8.06 -8.63 16.55
C ARG A 209 9.48 -8.22 16.91
N ARG A 210 9.66 -7.75 18.13
CA ARG A 210 10.92 -7.21 18.64
C ARG A 210 11.40 -7.96 19.87
N ARG A 211 12.72 -7.95 20.10
CA ARG A 211 13.35 -8.34 21.36
C ARG A 211 13.17 -7.25 22.41
N ALA A 212 13.53 -7.57 23.67
CA ALA A 212 13.40 -6.63 24.77
C ALA A 212 14.26 -5.33 24.60
N ASP A 213 15.33 -5.41 23.84
CA ASP A 213 16.20 -4.27 23.48
C ASP A 213 15.70 -3.47 22.28
N GLY A 214 14.54 -3.81 21.70
CA GLY A 214 13.95 -3.18 20.53
C GLY A 214 14.51 -3.65 19.17
N SER A 215 15.52 -4.51 19.17
CA SER A 215 16.09 -5.07 17.93
C SER A 215 15.13 -6.06 17.24
N PHE A 216 15.37 -6.32 15.96
CA PHE A 216 14.62 -7.36 15.24
C PHE A 216 14.92 -8.76 15.81
N HIS A 217 13.91 -9.62 15.72
CA HIS A 217 13.96 -10.99 16.24
C HIS A 217 14.76 -11.90 15.30
#